data_cd9a805d5b58e1fca071cd265ed3eb3a
#
_entry.id   cd9a805d5b58e1fca071cd265ed3eb3a
#
_cell.length_a   1.000
_cell.length_b   1.000
_cell.length_c   1.000
_cell.angle_alpha   90.00
_cell.angle_beta   90.00
_cell.angle_gamma   90.00
#
_symmetry.space_group_name_H-M   'P 1'
#
loop_
_entity.id
_entity.type
_entity.pdbx_description
1 polymer ?
#
loop_
_entity_poly.entity_id
_entity_poly.type
_entity_poly.pdbx_seq_one_letter_code
_entity_poly.pdbx_strand_id
1 'polypeptide(L)'
;MTDVIKILKSVGAVRTDDHFVYTSGKHGSIYVNKDALYPHVEKTSEVCRMMAQLCAELDVETVAAPALGGIILSQWVGYHLTQLKQKPVKAVYAEKDGNSGFKFTRGYDQYIRNKKVLVLEDLTTTGGSVKTVVDSVRSYDGQVVGVCVMVN
;
A
#
# COMPACT_ATOMS: atom_id res chain seq x y z
N MET A 1 14.65 1.48 -16.22
CA MET A 1 13.71 1.48 -15.09
C MET A 1 12.45 0.77 -15.55
N THR A 2 12.17 -0.40 -15.00
CA THR A 2 10.90 -1.08 -15.27
C THR A 2 9.81 -0.21 -14.67
N ASP A 3 8.86 0.19 -15.48
CA ASP A 3 7.80 1.11 -15.09
C ASP A 3 6.65 0.29 -14.49
N VAL A 4 6.19 0.62 -13.31
CA VAL A 4 5.02 -0.02 -12.66
C VAL A 4 3.84 -0.08 -13.63
N ILE A 5 3.62 0.99 -14.39
CA ILE A 5 2.55 1.04 -15.40
C ILE A 5 2.73 -0.02 -16.50
N LYS A 6 3.97 -0.32 -16.92
CA LYS A 6 4.20 -1.40 -17.90
C LYS A 6 3.85 -2.76 -17.32
N ILE A 7 4.18 -3.02 -16.06
CA ILE A 7 3.80 -4.26 -15.39
C ILE A 7 2.27 -4.36 -15.30
N LEU A 8 1.60 -3.30 -14.85
CA LEU A 8 0.14 -3.25 -14.74
C LEU A 8 -0.54 -3.47 -16.12
N LYS A 9 -0.04 -2.83 -17.18
CA LYS A 9 -0.53 -3.07 -18.55
C LYS A 9 -0.35 -4.53 -18.99
N SER A 10 0.78 -5.15 -18.66
CA SER A 10 1.08 -6.53 -19.06
C SER A 10 0.19 -7.59 -18.41
N VAL A 11 -0.53 -7.26 -17.35
CA VAL A 11 -1.50 -8.12 -16.67
C VAL A 11 -2.96 -7.70 -16.92
N GLY A 12 -3.17 -6.74 -17.84
CA GLY A 12 -4.52 -6.23 -18.14
C GLY A 12 -5.12 -5.35 -17.04
N ALA A 13 -4.28 -4.87 -16.11
CA ALA A 13 -4.74 -4.04 -15.00
C ALA A 13 -5.10 -2.61 -15.43
N VAL A 14 -4.59 -2.13 -16.56
CA VAL A 14 -4.86 -0.78 -17.08
C VAL A 14 -5.78 -0.87 -18.29
N ARG A 15 -6.94 -0.23 -18.20
CA ARG A 15 -7.91 -0.11 -19.30
C ARG A 15 -7.95 1.36 -19.74
N THR A 16 -7.78 1.61 -21.04
CA THR A 16 -7.63 2.97 -21.59
C THR A 16 -8.67 3.33 -22.65
N ASP A 17 -9.44 2.38 -23.17
CA ASP A 17 -10.26 2.57 -24.37
C ASP A 17 -11.75 2.58 -24.07
N ASP A 18 -12.13 3.09 -22.88
CA ASP A 18 -13.52 3.10 -22.43
C ASP A 18 -13.84 4.35 -21.60
N HIS A 19 -15.12 4.62 -21.39
CA HIS A 19 -15.59 5.69 -20.53
C HIS A 19 -15.89 5.14 -19.13
N PHE A 20 -15.12 5.57 -18.13
CA PHE A 20 -15.27 5.12 -16.75
C PHE A 20 -15.88 6.21 -15.88
N VAL A 21 -16.84 5.83 -15.05
CA VAL A 21 -17.35 6.64 -13.94
C VAL A 21 -16.72 6.14 -12.65
N TYR A 22 -15.90 6.96 -12.01
CA TYR A 22 -15.24 6.62 -10.77
C TYR A 22 -16.19 6.70 -9.57
N THR A 23 -15.84 6.07 -8.46
CA THR A 23 -16.62 6.15 -7.20
C THR A 23 -16.77 7.57 -6.67
N SER A 24 -15.89 8.49 -7.06
CA SER A 24 -15.99 9.93 -6.78
C SER A 24 -17.03 10.67 -7.63
N GLY A 25 -17.70 9.99 -8.56
CA GLY A 25 -18.59 10.60 -9.56
C GLY A 25 -17.88 11.31 -10.72
N LYS A 26 -16.55 11.36 -10.71
CA LYS A 26 -15.77 11.91 -11.83
C LYS A 26 -15.69 10.89 -12.97
N HIS A 27 -15.50 11.41 -14.18
CA HIS A 27 -15.37 10.63 -15.40
C HIS A 27 -13.93 10.63 -15.89
N GLY A 28 -13.48 9.53 -16.50
CA GLY A 28 -12.17 9.43 -17.12
C GLY A 28 -12.09 8.32 -18.16
N SER A 29 -11.01 8.34 -18.93
CA SER A 29 -10.73 7.36 -19.99
C SER A 29 -9.77 6.26 -19.52
N ILE A 30 -9.27 6.31 -18.28
CA ILE A 30 -8.31 5.34 -17.73
C ILE A 30 -8.90 4.74 -16.46
N TYR A 31 -8.90 3.42 -16.41
CA TYR A 31 -9.27 2.67 -15.20
C TYR A 31 -8.15 1.69 -14.84
N VAL A 32 -7.73 1.71 -13.58
CA VAL A 32 -6.73 0.77 -13.05
C VAL A 32 -7.42 -0.25 -12.16
N ASN A 33 -7.50 -1.49 -12.64
CA ASN A 33 -7.92 -2.63 -11.85
C ASN A 33 -6.69 -3.27 -11.17
N LYS A 34 -6.31 -2.73 -10.03
CA LYS A 34 -5.16 -3.20 -9.26
C LYS A 34 -5.24 -4.68 -8.87
N ASP A 35 -6.46 -5.20 -8.69
CA ASP A 35 -6.67 -6.60 -8.29
C ASP A 35 -6.26 -7.60 -9.38
N ALA A 36 -6.16 -7.16 -10.63
CA ALA A 36 -5.62 -7.97 -11.72
C ALA A 36 -4.11 -8.24 -11.57
N LEU A 37 -3.38 -7.46 -10.77
CA LEU A 37 -1.95 -7.69 -10.52
C LEU A 37 -1.73 -8.89 -9.56
N TYR A 38 -2.52 -8.98 -8.50
CA TYR A 38 -2.24 -9.85 -7.36
C TYR A 38 -2.15 -11.36 -7.67
N PRO A 39 -2.91 -11.94 -8.63
CA PRO A 39 -2.72 -13.33 -9.04
C PRO A 39 -1.34 -13.61 -9.69
N HIS A 40 -0.67 -12.58 -10.19
CA HIS A 40 0.66 -12.68 -10.82
C HIS A 40 1.76 -12.46 -9.77
N VAL A 41 2.05 -13.50 -8.99
CA VAL A 41 2.91 -13.43 -7.79
C VAL A 41 4.28 -12.78 -8.07
N GLU A 42 4.96 -13.18 -9.16
CA GLU A 42 6.27 -12.63 -9.53
C GLU A 42 6.19 -11.12 -9.86
N LYS A 43 5.17 -10.72 -10.63
CA LYS A 43 4.95 -9.31 -11.01
C LYS A 43 4.53 -8.47 -9.80
N THR A 44 3.70 -9.03 -8.91
CA THR A 44 3.35 -8.39 -7.64
C THR A 44 4.59 -8.16 -6.79
N SER A 45 5.43 -9.19 -6.65
CA SER A 45 6.70 -9.09 -5.93
C SER A 45 7.64 -8.05 -6.56
N GLU A 46 7.72 -7.99 -7.90
CA GLU A 46 8.55 -7.01 -8.61
C GLU A 46 8.09 -5.57 -8.33
N VAL A 47 6.80 -5.29 -8.42
CA VAL A 47 6.23 -3.97 -8.08
C VAL A 47 6.53 -3.62 -6.62
N CYS A 48 6.30 -4.55 -5.70
CA CYS A 48 6.57 -4.31 -4.27
C CYS A 48 8.06 -4.11 -3.98
N ARG A 49 8.95 -4.77 -4.72
CA ARG A 49 10.39 -4.53 -4.65
C ARG A 49 10.75 -3.10 -5.08
N MET A 50 10.12 -2.59 -6.14
CA MET A 50 10.33 -1.20 -6.57
C MET A 50 9.82 -0.21 -5.51
N MET A 51 8.66 -0.46 -4.89
CA MET A 51 8.15 0.35 -3.78
C MET A 51 9.12 0.32 -2.58
N ALA A 52 9.64 -0.86 -2.22
CA ALA A 52 10.62 -1.00 -1.15
C ALA A 52 11.92 -0.23 -1.44
N GLN A 53 12.39 -0.25 -2.68
CA GLN A 53 13.58 0.51 -3.10
C GLN A 53 13.40 2.02 -2.96
N LEU A 54 12.21 2.57 -3.28
CA LEU A 54 11.89 3.98 -3.08
C LEU A 54 11.93 4.39 -1.59
N CYS A 55 11.67 3.44 -0.69
CA CYS A 55 11.61 3.67 0.75
C CYS A 55 12.88 3.16 1.48
N ALA A 56 13.92 2.76 0.77
CA ALA A 56 15.10 2.10 1.34
C ALA A 56 15.83 2.99 2.37
N GLU A 57 15.88 4.30 2.15
CA GLU A 57 16.56 5.26 3.04
C GLU A 57 15.73 5.62 4.29
N LEU A 58 14.43 5.31 4.31
CA LEU A 58 13.59 5.57 5.48
C LEU A 58 13.90 4.55 6.59
N ASP A 59 13.93 4.99 7.83
CA ASP A 59 14.11 4.10 8.98
C ASP A 59 12.78 3.43 9.36
N VAL A 60 12.43 2.38 8.61
CA VAL A 60 11.17 1.64 8.74
C VAL A 60 11.34 0.45 9.68
N GLU A 61 10.48 0.34 10.68
CA GLU A 61 10.35 -0.84 11.56
C GLU A 61 9.11 -1.67 11.20
N THR A 62 8.04 -1.00 10.77
CA THR A 62 6.77 -1.66 10.40
C THR A 62 6.21 -1.05 9.12
N VAL A 63 5.67 -1.89 8.27
CA VAL A 63 4.85 -1.51 7.12
C VAL A 63 3.39 -1.72 7.48
N ALA A 64 2.55 -0.72 7.22
CA ALA A 64 1.11 -0.79 7.46
C ALA A 64 0.32 -0.39 6.22
N ALA A 65 -0.77 -1.08 5.92
CA ALA A 65 -1.61 -0.79 4.77
C ALA A 65 -3.09 -1.07 5.07
N PRO A 66 -4.04 -0.45 4.37
CA PRO A 66 -5.45 -0.76 4.55
C PRO A 66 -5.81 -2.11 3.92
N ALA A 67 -6.66 -2.90 4.60
CA ALA A 67 -7.27 -4.08 4.00
C ALA A 67 -8.28 -3.64 2.90
N LEU A 68 -8.50 -4.43 1.82
CA LEU A 68 -7.94 -5.76 1.53
C LEU A 68 -6.67 -5.72 0.68
N GLY A 69 -6.60 -4.88 -0.38
CA GLY A 69 -5.50 -4.85 -1.34
C GLY A 69 -4.14 -4.60 -0.68
N GLY A 70 -4.11 -3.74 0.35
CA GLY A 70 -2.92 -3.44 1.11
C GLY A 70 -2.32 -4.62 1.89
N ILE A 71 -3.09 -5.70 2.14
CA ILE A 71 -2.57 -6.89 2.84
C ILE A 71 -1.41 -7.51 2.04
N ILE A 72 -1.64 -7.72 0.74
CA ILE A 72 -0.62 -8.31 -0.15
C ILE A 72 0.58 -7.38 -0.28
N LEU A 73 0.34 -6.08 -0.48
CA LEU A 73 1.41 -5.08 -0.60
C LEU A 73 2.25 -5.01 0.66
N SER A 74 1.63 -4.97 1.86
CA SER A 74 2.36 -4.86 3.12
C SER A 74 3.32 -6.04 3.31
N GLN A 75 2.89 -7.26 3.00
CA GLN A 75 3.70 -8.47 3.13
C GLN A 75 4.91 -8.44 2.18
N TRP A 76 4.69 -8.16 0.89
CA TRP A 76 5.77 -8.15 -0.08
C TRP A 76 6.73 -6.97 0.10
N VAL A 77 6.24 -5.77 0.38
CA VAL A 77 7.11 -4.62 0.66
C VAL A 77 7.89 -4.83 1.95
N GLY A 78 7.25 -5.35 3.00
CA GLY A 78 7.92 -5.71 4.25
C GLY A 78 9.03 -6.74 4.05
N TYR A 79 8.77 -7.78 3.23
CA TYR A 79 9.77 -8.76 2.84
C TYR A 79 10.97 -8.12 2.14
N HIS A 80 10.72 -7.32 1.09
CA HIS A 80 11.79 -6.67 0.34
C HIS A 80 12.58 -5.64 1.16
N LEU A 81 11.91 -4.86 2.03
CA LEU A 81 12.61 -3.99 2.97
C LEU A 81 13.48 -4.76 3.96
N THR A 82 12.99 -5.91 4.46
CA THR A 82 13.79 -6.80 5.32
C THR A 82 15.07 -7.24 4.62
N GLN A 83 14.98 -7.63 3.34
CA GLN A 83 16.16 -8.03 2.55
C GLN A 83 17.10 -6.84 2.31
N LEU A 84 16.59 -5.68 1.90
CA LEU A 84 17.39 -4.49 1.60
C LEU A 84 18.10 -3.95 2.84
N LYS A 85 17.42 -3.96 3.99
CA LYS A 85 17.95 -3.40 5.24
C LYS A 85 18.74 -4.40 6.08
N GLN A 86 18.69 -5.69 5.75
CA GLN A 86 19.28 -6.80 6.54
C GLN A 86 18.83 -6.76 8.02
N LYS A 87 17.64 -6.23 8.26
CA LYS A 87 16.98 -6.23 9.56
C LYS A 87 15.49 -6.54 9.42
N PRO A 88 14.86 -7.22 10.39
CA PRO A 88 13.43 -7.54 10.30
C PRO A 88 12.56 -6.29 10.23
N VAL A 89 11.71 -6.21 9.22
CA VAL A 89 10.62 -5.24 9.11
C VAL A 89 9.31 -6.00 9.28
N LYS A 90 8.43 -5.53 10.16
CA LYS A 90 7.12 -6.14 10.36
C LYS A 90 6.13 -5.63 9.31
N ALA A 91 5.14 -6.46 9.00
CA ALA A 91 4.08 -6.09 8.05
C ALA A 91 2.73 -6.39 8.70
N VAL A 92 1.87 -5.38 8.73
CA VAL A 92 0.53 -5.46 9.30
C VAL A 92 -0.47 -4.75 8.38
N TYR A 93 -1.75 -4.96 8.62
CA TYR A 93 -2.81 -4.23 7.94
C TYR A 93 -3.83 -3.68 8.93
N ALA A 94 -4.49 -2.60 8.52
CA ALA A 94 -5.59 -2.01 9.23
C ALA A 94 -6.93 -2.43 8.60
N GLU A 95 -7.90 -2.79 9.41
CA GLU A 95 -9.25 -3.14 8.99
C GLU A 95 -10.16 -1.90 9.13
N LYS A 96 -11.18 -1.81 8.26
CA LYS A 96 -12.18 -0.74 8.38
C LYS A 96 -12.86 -0.79 9.75
N ASP A 97 -12.99 0.36 10.40
CA ASP A 97 -13.70 0.53 11.66
C ASP A 97 -14.98 1.34 11.44
N GLY A 98 -16.10 0.65 11.29
CA GLY A 98 -17.37 1.30 11.00
C GLY A 98 -17.35 2.13 9.71
N ASN A 99 -17.88 3.35 9.75
CA ASN A 99 -18.15 4.13 8.55
C ASN A 99 -16.99 5.01 8.05
N SER A 100 -15.93 5.24 8.82
CA SER A 100 -14.94 6.24 8.43
C SER A 100 -13.51 6.03 8.94
N GLY A 101 -13.22 4.95 9.68
CA GLY A 101 -11.92 4.74 10.30
C GLY A 101 -11.21 3.48 9.84
N PHE A 102 -9.97 3.35 10.29
CA PHE A 102 -9.21 2.11 10.24
C PHE A 102 -8.69 1.80 11.65
N LYS A 103 -8.59 0.52 11.99
CA LYS A 103 -8.04 0.05 13.25
C LYS A 103 -7.11 -1.14 13.05
N PHE A 104 -6.15 -1.28 13.97
CA PHE A 104 -5.26 -2.42 14.03
C PHE A 104 -5.83 -3.45 15.01
N THR A 105 -6.49 -4.48 14.48
CA THR A 105 -7.04 -5.60 15.23
C THR A 105 -6.02 -6.73 15.35
N ARG A 106 -6.42 -7.90 15.87
CA ARG A 106 -5.60 -9.13 15.90
C ARG A 106 -4.26 -8.99 16.66
N GLY A 107 -4.16 -8.01 17.56
CA GLY A 107 -2.90 -7.70 18.26
C GLY A 107 -1.86 -6.97 17.41
N TYR A 108 -2.25 -6.43 16.25
CA TYR A 108 -1.33 -5.69 15.36
C TYR A 108 -0.95 -4.32 15.92
N ASP A 109 -1.70 -3.77 16.86
CA ASP A 109 -1.37 -2.54 17.56
C ASP A 109 0.01 -2.57 18.24
N GLN A 110 0.46 -3.73 18.74
CA GLN A 110 1.79 -3.92 19.31
C GLN A 110 2.93 -3.64 18.32
N TYR A 111 2.68 -3.79 17.00
CA TYR A 111 3.65 -3.53 15.93
C TYR A 111 3.56 -2.09 15.41
N ILE A 112 2.64 -1.28 15.96
CA ILE A 112 2.47 0.14 15.63
C ILE A 112 2.96 1.02 16.77
N ARG A 113 2.63 0.67 18.03
CA ARG A 113 2.98 1.48 19.22
C ARG A 113 4.47 1.76 19.31
N ASN A 114 4.83 3.05 19.33
CA ASN A 114 6.21 3.54 19.41
C ASN A 114 7.12 2.99 18.29
N LYS A 115 6.54 2.69 17.10
CA LYS A 115 7.27 2.19 15.94
C LYS A 115 7.31 3.22 14.81
N LYS A 116 8.37 3.15 14.01
CA LYS A 116 8.54 3.89 12.77
C LYS A 116 7.82 3.16 11.65
N VAL A 117 6.70 3.71 11.21
CA VAL A 117 5.74 3.06 10.33
C VAL A 117 5.76 3.67 8.94
N LEU A 118 5.95 2.84 7.93
CA LEU A 118 5.71 3.17 6.52
C LEU A 118 4.26 2.79 6.20
N VAL A 119 3.46 3.76 5.76
CA VAL A 119 2.09 3.51 5.30
C VAL A 119 2.10 3.25 3.79
N LEU A 120 1.40 2.19 3.35
CA LEU A 120 1.23 1.86 1.93
C LEU A 120 -0.21 2.00 1.50
N GLU A 121 -0.39 2.25 0.20
CA GLU A 121 -1.67 2.18 -0.48
C GLU A 121 -1.47 1.61 -1.89
N ASP A 122 -2.47 0.91 -2.40
CA ASP A 122 -2.41 0.37 -3.76
C ASP A 122 -2.78 1.43 -4.81
N LEU A 123 -3.83 2.19 -4.58
CA LEU A 123 -4.28 3.25 -5.49
C LEU A 123 -4.85 4.42 -4.70
N THR A 124 -4.41 5.61 -5.04
CA THR A 124 -4.98 6.83 -4.48
C THR A 124 -5.46 7.77 -5.59
N THR A 125 -6.50 8.55 -5.30
CA THR A 125 -6.99 9.64 -6.14
C THR A 125 -7.07 10.95 -5.38
N THR A 126 -7.57 10.90 -4.14
CA THR A 126 -7.73 12.07 -3.25
C THR A 126 -6.91 11.94 -1.97
N GLY A 127 -6.31 10.79 -1.73
CA GLY A 127 -5.55 10.52 -0.50
C GLY A 127 -6.40 10.24 0.74
N GLY A 128 -7.72 10.15 0.62
CA GLY A 128 -8.63 9.99 1.77
C GLY A 128 -8.34 8.72 2.58
N SER A 129 -8.24 7.56 1.94
CA SER A 129 -7.92 6.28 2.60
C SER A 129 -6.55 6.33 3.28
N VAL A 130 -5.54 6.81 2.55
CA VAL A 130 -4.17 6.98 3.07
C VAL A 130 -4.17 7.85 4.32
N LYS A 131 -4.83 9.01 4.26
CA LYS A 131 -4.94 9.91 5.42
C LYS A 131 -5.54 9.20 6.62
N THR A 132 -6.61 8.45 6.43
CA THR A 132 -7.29 7.75 7.53
C THR A 132 -6.40 6.67 8.15
N VAL A 133 -5.59 5.95 7.34
CA VAL A 133 -4.61 4.99 7.88
C VAL A 133 -3.48 5.70 8.64
N VAL A 134 -2.99 6.84 8.12
CA VAL A 134 -1.99 7.67 8.80
C VAL A 134 -2.52 8.13 10.17
N ASP A 135 -3.76 8.63 10.22
CA ASP A 135 -4.40 9.07 11.46
C ASP A 135 -4.58 7.89 12.43
N SER A 136 -4.93 6.69 11.92
CA SER A 136 -4.98 5.48 12.73
C SER A 136 -3.62 5.11 13.32
N VAL A 137 -2.55 5.09 12.52
CA VAL A 137 -1.18 4.83 13.02
C VAL A 137 -0.83 5.77 14.16
N ARG A 138 -1.11 7.07 13.99
CA ARG A 138 -0.84 8.10 15.02
C ARG A 138 -1.67 7.90 16.28
N SER A 139 -2.93 7.46 16.16
CA SER A 139 -3.80 7.18 17.31
C SER A 139 -3.33 6.00 18.17
N TYR A 140 -2.47 5.15 17.62
CA TYR A 140 -1.78 4.08 18.34
C TYR A 140 -0.34 4.45 18.72
N ASP A 141 -0.01 5.75 18.82
CA ASP A 141 1.34 6.25 19.13
C ASP A 141 2.44 5.79 18.15
N GLY A 142 2.08 5.46 16.92
CA GLY A 142 3.02 5.16 15.85
C GLY A 142 3.58 6.42 15.19
N GLN A 143 4.85 6.39 14.80
CA GLN A 143 5.50 7.45 14.06
C GLN A 143 5.46 7.13 12.56
N VAL A 144 4.66 7.85 11.78
CA VAL A 144 4.66 7.71 10.32
C VAL A 144 5.92 8.34 9.74
N VAL A 145 6.79 7.52 9.14
CA VAL A 145 8.06 7.96 8.52
C VAL A 145 7.96 8.15 7.02
N GLY A 146 6.87 7.70 6.41
CA GLY A 146 6.61 7.89 4.99
C GLY A 146 5.29 7.28 4.57
N VAL A 147 4.88 7.66 3.37
CA VAL A 147 3.74 7.06 2.65
C VAL A 147 4.24 6.66 1.26
N CYS A 148 3.93 5.45 0.83
CA CYS A 148 4.24 4.98 -0.52
C CYS A 148 2.99 4.42 -1.18
N VAL A 149 2.70 4.90 -2.39
CA VAL A 149 1.53 4.52 -3.17
C VAL A 149 1.97 3.83 -4.45
N MET A 150 1.33 2.73 -4.82
CA MET A 150 1.66 2.01 -6.05
C MET A 150 1.23 2.81 -7.29
N VAL A 151 0.04 3.40 -7.26
CA VAL A 151 -0.52 4.23 -8.35
C VAL A 151 -1.20 5.48 -7.77
N ASN A 152 -0.85 6.64 -8.32
CA ASN A 152 -1.45 7.93 -7.98
C ASN A 152 -1.91 8.65 -9.27
#